data_d9f96e40e1828bafefb836d9ad735f40
#
_entry.id   d9f96e40e1828bafefb836d9ad735f40
#
_cell.length_a   1.000
_cell.length_b   1.000
_cell.length_c   1.000
_cell.angle_alpha   90.00
_cell.angle_beta   90.00
_cell.angle_gamma   90.00
#
_symmetry.space_group_name_H-M   'P 1'
#
loop_
_entity.id
_entity.type
_entity.pdbx_description
1 polymer ?
#
loop_
_entity_poly.entity_id
_entity_poly.type
_entity_poly.pdbx_seq_one_letter_code
_entity_poly.pdbx_strand_id
1 'polypeptide(L)'
;MTVLEVIQKSGEFLERRGVDSPRLQIELLLEHVLKLPRLELYLNFERPITEKETEALRDCVRRRGQREPLQHIIGTTSFCGIEIQSGPQALVPRPETELLAELAWKRLWKLEAEEPSVLEIGVGTGCLSIAIATNAPRSSIIAVDCSIEALDLARINLRASELEGRVELIEGDAFSQLQDGAEFDLIVSNPPYIPSGEIETLAPEVRDHDPRAALDGGPDGLDFYRTLAEHGAIWLRPTGSMMLEFGDGQAPALREIFTDCGWIVDAIERDLSDRERFIIVSPNPA
;
A
#
# COMPACT_ATOMS: atom_id res chain seq x y z
N MET A 1 -30.89 7.87 19.63
CA MET A 1 -30.77 8.09 18.15
C MET A 1 -30.84 6.73 17.46
N THR A 2 -31.46 6.69 16.31
CA THR A 2 -31.46 5.48 15.45
C THR A 2 -30.24 5.47 14.53
N VAL A 3 -29.98 4.31 13.92
CA VAL A 3 -28.90 4.17 12.91
C VAL A 3 -29.05 5.21 11.79
N LEU A 4 -30.27 5.38 11.27
CA LEU A 4 -30.55 6.35 10.19
C LEU A 4 -30.27 7.79 10.62
N GLU A 5 -30.70 8.20 11.82
CA GLU A 5 -30.44 9.55 12.33
C GLU A 5 -28.95 9.83 12.49
N VAL A 6 -28.16 8.81 12.86
CA VAL A 6 -26.71 8.94 12.97
C VAL A 6 -26.07 9.09 11.60
N ILE A 7 -26.47 8.26 10.63
CA ILE A 7 -25.96 8.37 9.25
C ILE A 7 -26.18 9.78 8.72
N GLN A 8 -27.38 10.34 8.89
CA GLN A 8 -27.72 11.67 8.42
C GLN A 8 -26.91 12.77 9.12
N LYS A 9 -27.00 12.85 10.46
CA LYS A 9 -26.36 13.94 11.24
C LYS A 9 -24.85 13.90 11.17
N SER A 10 -24.27 12.70 11.25
CA SER A 10 -22.80 12.55 11.18
C SER A 10 -22.29 12.71 9.76
N GLY A 11 -23.07 12.31 8.75
CA GLY A 11 -22.77 12.55 7.35
C GLY A 11 -22.66 14.06 7.05
N GLU A 12 -23.67 14.84 7.45
CA GLU A 12 -23.66 16.31 7.33
C GLU A 12 -22.48 16.95 8.07
N PHE A 13 -22.09 16.41 9.23
CA PHE A 13 -20.95 16.91 9.97
C PHE A 13 -19.64 16.65 9.20
N LEU A 14 -19.42 15.43 8.68
CA LEU A 14 -18.22 15.08 7.90
C LEU A 14 -18.15 15.86 6.58
N GLU A 15 -19.28 16.06 5.92
CA GLU A 15 -19.37 16.88 4.69
C GLU A 15 -18.87 18.31 4.94
N ARG A 16 -19.34 18.96 6.02
CA ARG A 16 -18.86 20.29 6.43
C ARG A 16 -17.37 20.34 6.77
N ARG A 17 -16.76 19.21 7.08
CA ARG A 17 -15.33 19.05 7.32
C ARG A 17 -14.53 18.71 6.05
N GLY A 18 -15.18 18.64 4.90
CA GLY A 18 -14.57 18.34 3.61
C GLY A 18 -14.15 16.87 3.46
N VAL A 19 -14.78 15.97 4.19
CA VAL A 19 -14.54 14.53 4.06
C VAL A 19 -15.28 14.01 2.84
N ASP A 20 -14.57 13.32 1.95
CA ASP A 20 -15.14 12.72 0.74
C ASP A 20 -16.07 11.55 1.08
N SER A 21 -17.15 11.39 0.29
CA SER A 21 -18.13 10.32 0.46
C SER A 21 -18.62 10.15 1.91
N PRO A 22 -19.08 11.24 2.58
CA PRO A 22 -19.28 11.26 4.03
C PRO A 22 -20.27 10.21 4.50
N ARG A 23 -21.32 9.91 3.72
CA ARG A 23 -22.28 8.86 4.05
C ARG A 23 -21.63 7.49 4.10
N LEU A 24 -20.83 7.12 3.09
CA LEU A 24 -20.10 5.85 3.08
C LEU A 24 -19.16 5.74 4.27
N GLN A 25 -18.47 6.82 4.61
CA GLN A 25 -17.55 6.86 5.74
C GLN A 25 -18.27 6.57 7.06
N ILE A 26 -19.46 7.16 7.27
CA ILE A 26 -20.28 6.89 8.47
C ILE A 26 -20.82 5.45 8.48
N GLU A 27 -21.24 4.91 7.35
CA GLU A 27 -21.69 3.52 7.25
C GLU A 27 -20.58 2.55 7.65
N LEU A 28 -19.33 2.78 7.22
CA LEU A 28 -18.17 1.97 7.59
C LEU A 28 -17.80 2.13 9.09
N LEU A 29 -17.89 3.34 9.64
CA LEU A 29 -17.70 3.55 11.08
C LEU A 29 -18.78 2.86 11.91
N LEU A 30 -20.04 2.85 11.44
CA LEU A 30 -21.13 2.12 12.07
C LEU A 30 -20.90 0.61 12.00
N GLU A 31 -20.50 0.08 10.85
CA GLU A 31 -20.12 -1.33 10.70
C GLU A 31 -19.04 -1.71 11.72
N HIS A 32 -18.01 -0.89 11.85
CA HIS A 32 -16.93 -1.10 12.82
C HIS A 32 -17.42 -1.09 14.27
N VAL A 33 -18.22 -0.09 14.65
CA VAL A 33 -18.68 0.07 16.05
C VAL A 33 -19.76 -0.95 16.43
N LEU A 34 -20.71 -1.18 15.52
CA LEU A 34 -21.84 -2.08 15.77
C LEU A 34 -21.52 -3.56 15.53
N LYS A 35 -20.38 -3.86 14.87
CA LYS A 35 -19.98 -5.20 14.41
C LYS A 35 -21.07 -5.86 13.55
N LEU A 36 -21.74 -5.05 12.72
CA LEU A 36 -22.77 -5.47 11.79
C LEU A 36 -22.30 -5.18 10.37
N PRO A 37 -22.38 -6.16 9.44
CA PRO A 37 -22.07 -5.89 8.03
C PRO A 37 -22.87 -4.70 7.50
N ARG A 38 -22.25 -3.89 6.65
CA ARG A 38 -22.86 -2.67 6.09
C ARG A 38 -24.25 -2.93 5.50
N LEU A 39 -24.47 -4.07 4.85
CA LEU A 39 -25.77 -4.43 4.30
C LEU A 39 -26.85 -4.54 5.39
N GLU A 40 -26.49 -5.04 6.57
CA GLU A 40 -27.41 -5.17 7.69
C GLU A 40 -27.82 -3.82 8.30
N LEU A 41 -27.01 -2.78 8.14
CA LEU A 41 -27.38 -1.44 8.58
C LEU A 41 -28.65 -0.96 7.87
N TYR A 42 -28.83 -1.29 6.59
CA TYR A 42 -30.01 -0.92 5.80
C TYR A 42 -31.28 -1.64 6.27
N LEU A 43 -31.14 -2.83 6.85
CA LEU A 43 -32.26 -3.59 7.44
C LEU A 43 -32.58 -3.13 8.88
N ASN A 44 -31.68 -2.33 9.47
CA ASN A 44 -31.74 -1.92 10.88
C ASN A 44 -31.76 -0.39 11.06
N PHE A 45 -32.29 0.38 10.12
CA PHE A 45 -32.32 1.84 10.19
C PHE A 45 -33.02 2.40 11.44
N GLU A 46 -34.10 1.72 11.89
CA GLU A 46 -34.85 2.10 13.09
C GLU A 46 -34.24 1.58 14.40
N ARG A 47 -33.16 0.77 14.32
CA ARG A 47 -32.47 0.26 15.51
C ARG A 47 -31.95 1.43 16.36
N PRO A 48 -32.34 1.52 17.65
CA PRO A 48 -31.76 2.49 18.55
C PRO A 48 -30.29 2.14 18.85
N ILE A 49 -29.42 3.13 18.86
CA ILE A 49 -28.01 2.99 19.24
C ILE A 49 -27.91 3.17 20.75
N THR A 50 -27.23 2.25 21.44
CA THR A 50 -26.99 2.31 22.87
C THR A 50 -26.06 3.47 23.24
N GLU A 51 -26.01 3.83 24.52
CA GLU A 51 -25.14 4.91 25.00
C GLU A 51 -23.64 4.58 24.74
N LYS A 52 -23.23 3.33 24.99
CA LYS A 52 -21.85 2.86 24.75
C LYS A 52 -21.48 2.94 23.25
N GLU A 53 -22.36 2.46 22.37
CA GLU A 53 -22.16 2.56 20.92
C GLU A 53 -22.13 4.02 20.45
N THR A 54 -22.97 4.88 21.03
CA THR A 54 -23.00 6.31 20.73
C THR A 54 -21.68 6.99 21.12
N GLU A 55 -21.11 6.66 22.28
CA GLU A 55 -19.85 7.21 22.74
C GLU A 55 -18.69 6.78 21.84
N ALA A 56 -18.57 5.48 21.54
CA ALA A 56 -17.56 4.95 20.63
C ALA A 56 -17.67 5.58 19.23
N LEU A 57 -18.87 5.67 18.69
CA LEU A 57 -19.09 6.29 17.38
C LEU A 57 -18.77 7.79 17.37
N ARG A 58 -19.09 8.50 18.45
CA ARG A 58 -18.76 9.93 18.57
C ARG A 58 -17.26 10.17 18.51
N ASP A 59 -16.45 9.31 19.14
CA ASP A 59 -14.99 9.39 19.04
C ASP A 59 -14.52 9.15 17.61
N CYS A 60 -15.00 8.09 16.95
CA CYS A 60 -14.67 7.78 15.55
C CYS A 60 -15.03 8.95 14.62
N VAL A 61 -16.24 9.49 14.74
CA VAL A 61 -16.73 10.62 13.92
C VAL A 61 -15.92 11.89 14.18
N ARG A 62 -15.53 12.15 15.44
CA ARG A 62 -14.67 13.29 15.80
C ARG A 62 -13.30 13.18 15.15
N ARG A 63 -12.64 12.02 15.26
CA ARG A 63 -11.33 11.73 14.64
C ARG A 63 -11.43 11.89 13.13
N ARG A 64 -12.44 11.29 12.49
CA ARG A 64 -12.65 11.42 11.05
C ARG A 64 -12.92 12.86 10.60
N GLY A 65 -13.65 13.64 11.40
CA GLY A 65 -13.86 15.08 11.19
C GLY A 65 -12.60 15.92 11.38
N GLN A 66 -11.56 15.39 12.01
CA GLN A 66 -10.20 15.95 12.08
C GLN A 66 -9.32 15.48 10.92
N ARG A 67 -9.91 14.81 9.91
CA ARG A 67 -9.25 14.30 8.71
C ARG A 67 -8.31 13.10 8.95
N GLU A 68 -8.40 12.45 10.12
CA GLU A 68 -7.70 11.19 10.33
C GLU A 68 -8.22 10.12 9.35
N PRO A 69 -7.34 9.33 8.68
CA PRO A 69 -7.75 8.30 7.74
C PRO A 69 -8.73 7.31 8.37
N LEU A 70 -9.76 6.92 7.61
CA LEU A 70 -10.75 5.94 8.07
C LEU A 70 -10.08 4.63 8.51
N GLN A 71 -9.09 4.18 7.78
CA GLN A 71 -8.33 2.97 8.04
C GLN A 71 -7.57 3.01 9.36
N HIS A 72 -7.04 4.17 9.76
CA HIS A 72 -6.40 4.36 11.07
C HIS A 72 -7.44 4.35 12.21
N ILE A 73 -8.65 4.85 11.96
CA ILE A 73 -9.73 4.84 12.96
C ILE A 73 -10.28 3.43 13.17
N ILE A 74 -10.49 2.68 12.09
CA ILE A 74 -10.98 1.30 12.10
C ILE A 74 -9.88 0.34 12.55
N GLY A 75 -8.62 0.64 12.24
CA GLY A 75 -7.45 -0.16 12.53
C GLY A 75 -7.12 -1.22 11.48
N THR A 76 -7.97 -1.40 10.47
CA THR A 76 -7.77 -2.36 9.39
C THR A 76 -8.26 -1.83 8.04
N THR A 77 -7.76 -2.43 6.96
CA THR A 77 -8.24 -2.25 5.59
C THR A 77 -8.21 -3.58 4.85
N SER A 78 -8.99 -3.69 3.76
CA SER A 78 -8.87 -4.84 2.85
C SER A 78 -7.86 -4.54 1.77
N PHE A 79 -7.00 -5.51 1.44
CA PHE A 79 -6.06 -5.44 0.33
C PHE A 79 -6.03 -6.81 -0.37
N CYS A 80 -6.37 -6.87 -1.65
CA CYS A 80 -6.56 -8.11 -2.41
C CYS A 80 -7.48 -9.13 -1.69
N GLY A 81 -8.50 -8.64 -0.96
CA GLY A 81 -9.44 -9.49 -0.18
C GLY A 81 -8.89 -10.00 1.14
N ILE A 82 -7.69 -9.59 1.55
CA ILE A 82 -7.04 -9.94 2.82
C ILE A 82 -7.21 -8.75 3.77
N GLU A 83 -7.56 -9.01 5.04
CA GLU A 83 -7.60 -7.97 6.06
C GLU A 83 -6.17 -7.63 6.51
N ILE A 84 -5.78 -6.36 6.40
CA ILE A 84 -4.48 -5.82 6.76
C ILE A 84 -4.65 -4.79 7.88
N GLN A 85 -3.93 -4.94 8.99
CA GLN A 85 -3.88 -3.91 10.01
C GLN A 85 -3.20 -2.65 9.46
N SER A 86 -3.79 -1.50 9.75
CA SER A 86 -3.37 -0.20 9.25
C SER A 86 -3.29 0.81 10.39
N GLY A 87 -2.28 1.64 10.37
CA GLY A 87 -2.04 2.67 11.39
C GLY A 87 -1.00 3.69 10.91
N PRO A 88 -0.67 4.69 11.74
CA PRO A 88 0.21 5.80 11.37
C PRO A 88 1.68 5.39 11.13
N GLN A 89 2.03 4.12 11.31
CA GLN A 89 3.38 3.60 11.13
C GLN A 89 3.77 3.41 9.66
N ALA A 90 2.77 3.27 8.76
CA ALA A 90 2.99 3.00 7.35
C ALA A 90 1.90 3.65 6.49
N LEU A 91 2.19 3.82 5.20
CA LEU A 91 1.21 4.26 4.22
C LEU A 91 -0.03 3.35 4.26
N VAL A 92 -1.22 3.96 4.28
CA VAL A 92 -2.47 3.21 4.11
C VAL A 92 -2.45 2.48 2.75
N PRO A 93 -2.65 1.14 2.71
CA PRO A 93 -2.70 0.40 1.45
C PRO A 93 -3.65 1.04 0.44
N ARG A 94 -3.17 1.24 -0.80
CA ARG A 94 -3.93 1.90 -1.87
C ARG A 94 -4.53 0.87 -2.82
N PRO A 95 -5.75 1.12 -3.35
CA PRO A 95 -6.37 0.20 -4.32
C PRO A 95 -5.53 0.00 -5.59
N GLU A 96 -4.78 1.02 -6.03
CA GLU A 96 -3.90 0.93 -7.19
C GLU A 96 -2.79 -0.10 -6.96
N THR A 97 -2.23 -0.18 -5.75
CA THR A 97 -1.18 -1.13 -5.39
C THR A 97 -1.65 -2.59 -5.44
N GLU A 98 -2.97 -2.86 -5.35
CA GLU A 98 -3.52 -4.21 -5.58
C GLU A 98 -3.22 -4.72 -6.99
N LEU A 99 -3.19 -3.83 -7.99
CA LEU A 99 -2.82 -4.20 -9.37
C LEU A 99 -1.33 -4.52 -9.49
N LEU A 100 -0.46 -3.81 -8.77
CA LEU A 100 0.97 -4.17 -8.70
C LEU A 100 1.15 -5.57 -8.13
N ALA A 101 0.44 -5.90 -7.04
CA ALA A 101 0.45 -7.24 -6.47
C ALA A 101 -0.02 -8.27 -7.50
N GLU A 102 -1.10 -7.97 -8.24
CA GLU A 102 -1.65 -8.84 -9.28
C GLU A 102 -0.67 -9.09 -10.42
N LEU A 103 -0.01 -8.06 -10.92
CA LEU A 103 1.04 -8.17 -11.93
C LEU A 103 2.20 -9.03 -11.43
N ALA A 104 2.62 -8.83 -10.17
CA ALA A 104 3.70 -9.57 -9.54
C ALA A 104 3.41 -11.07 -9.47
N TRP A 105 2.29 -11.50 -8.85
CA TRP A 105 2.01 -12.93 -8.74
C TRP A 105 1.71 -13.59 -10.09
N LYS A 106 1.09 -12.88 -11.05
CA LYS A 106 0.91 -13.40 -12.42
C LYS A 106 2.24 -13.58 -13.15
N ARG A 107 3.24 -12.74 -12.89
CA ARG A 107 4.60 -12.93 -13.39
C ARG A 107 5.23 -14.18 -12.81
N LEU A 108 5.14 -14.37 -11.47
CA LEU A 108 5.69 -15.52 -10.78
C LEU A 108 5.05 -16.85 -11.25
N TRP A 109 3.76 -16.87 -11.57
CA TRP A 109 3.09 -18.06 -12.12
C TRP A 109 3.68 -18.53 -13.46
N LYS A 110 4.26 -17.62 -14.23
CA LYS A 110 4.85 -17.92 -15.55
C LYS A 110 6.30 -18.41 -15.45
N LEU A 111 6.92 -18.31 -14.28
CA LEU A 111 8.28 -18.76 -14.07
C LEU A 111 8.31 -20.27 -13.88
N GLU A 112 9.33 -20.91 -14.50
CA GLU A 112 9.58 -22.36 -14.33
C GLU A 112 10.30 -22.69 -13.01
N ALA A 113 10.70 -21.67 -12.23
CA ALA A 113 11.35 -21.85 -10.94
C ALA A 113 10.45 -22.60 -9.96
N GLU A 114 11.02 -23.58 -9.25
CA GLU A 114 10.29 -24.33 -8.22
C GLU A 114 9.91 -23.43 -7.05
N GLU A 115 10.82 -22.54 -6.64
CA GLU A 115 10.67 -21.57 -5.57
C GLU A 115 11.14 -20.18 -6.05
N PRO A 116 10.26 -19.41 -6.70
CA PRO A 116 10.61 -18.05 -7.13
C PRO A 116 10.95 -17.15 -5.96
N SER A 117 12.04 -16.38 -6.07
CA SER A 117 12.48 -15.44 -5.03
C SER A 117 12.07 -14.00 -5.38
N VAL A 118 11.55 -13.29 -4.39
CA VAL A 118 11.05 -11.92 -4.53
C VAL A 118 11.73 -11.02 -3.52
N LEU A 119 12.10 -9.82 -3.96
CA LEU A 119 12.50 -8.74 -3.08
C LEU A 119 11.44 -7.63 -3.12
N GLU A 120 10.86 -7.29 -1.99
CA GLU A 120 10.08 -6.07 -1.82
C GLU A 120 10.91 -4.99 -1.15
N ILE A 121 10.90 -3.78 -1.71
CA ILE A 121 11.56 -2.60 -1.13
C ILE A 121 10.50 -1.59 -0.73
N GLY A 122 10.52 -1.15 0.55
CA GLY A 122 9.47 -0.32 1.15
C GLY A 122 8.25 -1.15 1.53
N VAL A 123 8.42 -2.09 2.48
CA VAL A 123 7.36 -3.05 2.84
C VAL A 123 6.12 -2.40 3.48
N GLY A 124 6.27 -1.29 4.18
CA GLY A 124 5.17 -0.59 4.83
C GLY A 124 4.34 -1.50 5.75
N THR A 125 3.05 -1.68 5.44
CA THR A 125 2.16 -2.60 6.18
C THR A 125 2.41 -4.08 5.89
N GLY A 126 3.23 -4.41 4.88
CA GLY A 126 3.42 -5.77 4.38
C GLY A 126 2.34 -6.25 3.40
N CYS A 127 1.41 -5.38 3.02
CA CYS A 127 0.25 -5.76 2.21
C CYS A 127 0.64 -6.37 0.85
N LEU A 128 1.67 -5.82 0.20
CA LEU A 128 2.13 -6.29 -1.11
C LEU A 128 2.78 -7.68 -1.00
N SER A 129 3.73 -7.88 -0.08
CA SER A 129 4.33 -9.19 0.22
C SER A 129 3.27 -10.23 0.60
N ILE A 130 2.31 -9.88 1.46
CA ILE A 130 1.24 -10.78 1.89
C ILE A 130 0.38 -11.20 0.71
N ALA A 131 -0.04 -10.25 -0.14
CA ALA A 131 -0.84 -10.54 -1.31
C ALA A 131 -0.09 -11.44 -2.31
N ILE A 132 1.19 -11.14 -2.57
CA ILE A 132 2.05 -11.95 -3.45
C ILE A 132 2.22 -13.36 -2.87
N ALA A 133 2.61 -13.49 -1.61
CA ALA A 133 2.84 -14.79 -0.96
C ALA A 133 1.57 -15.64 -0.93
N THR A 134 0.41 -15.04 -0.69
CA THR A 134 -0.88 -15.74 -0.69
C THR A 134 -1.23 -16.29 -2.07
N ASN A 135 -1.05 -15.48 -3.13
CA ASN A 135 -1.44 -15.85 -4.48
C ASN A 135 -0.35 -16.60 -5.27
N ALA A 136 0.93 -16.49 -4.86
CA ALA A 136 2.04 -17.27 -5.39
C ALA A 136 2.63 -18.18 -4.29
N PRO A 137 1.97 -19.30 -3.93
CA PRO A 137 2.31 -20.07 -2.72
C PRO A 137 3.69 -20.74 -2.75
N ARG A 138 4.36 -20.79 -3.89
CA ARG A 138 5.72 -21.31 -4.02
C ARG A 138 6.81 -20.26 -3.82
N SER A 139 6.46 -18.95 -3.77
CA SER A 139 7.45 -17.88 -3.65
C SER A 139 8.00 -17.75 -2.25
N SER A 140 9.27 -17.39 -2.13
CA SER A 140 9.92 -16.85 -0.94
C SER A 140 10.15 -15.36 -1.12
N ILE A 141 9.95 -14.56 -0.08
CA ILE A 141 10.02 -13.10 -0.17
C ILE A 141 10.97 -12.56 0.90
N ILE A 142 11.88 -11.69 0.49
CA ILE A 142 12.61 -10.79 1.39
C ILE A 142 11.96 -9.41 1.24
N ALA A 143 11.58 -8.79 2.34
CA ALA A 143 10.92 -7.49 2.37
C ALA A 143 11.69 -6.52 3.26
N VAL A 144 12.12 -5.40 2.67
CA VAL A 144 13.02 -4.43 3.30
C VAL A 144 12.26 -3.13 3.56
N ASP A 145 12.45 -2.56 4.76
CA ASP A 145 11.99 -1.21 5.09
C ASP A 145 13.00 -0.53 6.04
N CYS A 146 13.14 0.78 5.90
CA CYS A 146 14.00 1.57 6.78
C CYS A 146 13.32 1.95 8.10
N SER A 147 12.00 1.78 8.21
CA SER A 147 11.21 2.09 9.41
C SER A 147 10.96 0.84 10.25
N ILE A 148 11.48 0.83 11.46
CA ILE A 148 11.22 -0.24 12.46
C ILE A 148 9.72 -0.32 12.76
N GLU A 149 9.04 0.83 12.85
CA GLU A 149 7.60 0.90 13.14
C GLU A 149 6.78 0.27 12.01
N ALA A 150 7.17 0.46 10.75
CA ALA A 150 6.54 -0.19 9.60
C ALA A 150 6.79 -1.70 9.63
N LEU A 151 8.03 -2.14 9.91
CA LEU A 151 8.38 -3.56 10.05
C LEU A 151 7.61 -4.24 11.20
N ASP A 152 7.38 -3.54 12.32
CA ASP A 152 6.59 -4.09 13.42
C ASP A 152 5.13 -4.29 13.01
N LEU A 153 4.55 -3.33 12.27
CA LEU A 153 3.20 -3.47 11.71
C LEU A 153 3.13 -4.60 10.67
N ALA A 154 4.11 -4.68 9.75
CA ALA A 154 4.21 -5.76 8.77
C ALA A 154 4.32 -7.14 9.46
N ARG A 155 5.10 -7.24 10.53
CA ARG A 155 5.23 -8.49 11.32
C ARG A 155 3.91 -8.94 11.92
N ILE A 156 3.09 -7.99 12.43
CA ILE A 156 1.75 -8.29 12.93
C ILE A 156 0.87 -8.84 11.80
N ASN A 157 0.90 -8.22 10.63
CA ASN A 157 0.11 -8.62 9.47
C ASN A 157 0.54 -9.97 8.89
N LEU A 158 1.85 -10.24 8.81
CA LEU A 158 2.39 -11.52 8.38
C LEU A 158 1.97 -12.65 9.31
N ARG A 159 2.00 -12.40 10.63
CA ARG A 159 1.56 -13.37 11.64
C ARG A 159 0.06 -13.66 11.52
N ALA A 160 -0.76 -12.63 11.33
CA ALA A 160 -2.19 -12.79 11.12
C ALA A 160 -2.53 -13.58 9.85
N SER A 161 -1.66 -13.51 8.83
CA SER A 161 -1.79 -14.22 7.55
C SER A 161 -1.06 -15.58 7.51
N GLU A 162 -0.40 -16.00 8.61
CA GLU A 162 0.38 -17.24 8.72
C GLU A 162 1.53 -17.34 7.69
N LEU A 163 2.18 -16.21 7.37
CA LEU A 163 3.20 -16.09 6.33
C LEU A 163 4.62 -15.84 6.88
N GLU A 164 4.84 -15.87 8.20
CA GLU A 164 6.15 -15.61 8.83
C GLU A 164 7.28 -16.53 8.34
N GLY A 165 6.95 -17.74 7.88
CA GLY A 165 7.94 -18.68 7.33
C GLY A 165 8.27 -18.47 5.84
N ARG A 166 7.61 -17.52 5.17
CA ARG A 166 7.73 -17.28 3.74
C ARG A 166 8.12 -15.85 3.37
N VAL A 167 7.96 -14.94 4.30
CA VAL A 167 8.34 -13.53 4.16
C VAL A 167 9.31 -13.19 5.28
N GLU A 168 10.54 -12.88 4.92
CA GLU A 168 11.58 -12.39 5.82
C GLU A 168 11.58 -10.86 5.81
N LEU A 169 11.50 -10.25 6.99
CA LEU A 169 11.55 -8.79 7.15
C LEU A 169 12.96 -8.35 7.55
N ILE A 170 13.52 -7.41 6.80
CA ILE A 170 14.86 -6.86 7.03
C ILE A 170 14.76 -5.33 7.22
N GLU A 171 15.35 -4.83 8.30
CA GLU A 171 15.56 -3.39 8.48
C GLU A 171 16.73 -2.94 7.61
N GLY A 172 16.48 -2.01 6.68
CA GLY A 172 17.51 -1.51 5.78
C GLY A 172 16.99 -0.43 4.83
N ASP A 173 17.92 0.29 4.25
CA ASP A 173 17.65 1.26 3.19
C ASP A 173 17.94 0.61 1.83
N ALA A 174 16.88 0.43 1.04
CA ALA A 174 16.91 -0.23 -0.27
C ALA A 174 17.68 -1.57 -0.21
N PHE A 175 18.86 -1.64 -0.81
CA PHE A 175 19.66 -2.86 -0.94
C PHE A 175 20.71 -3.04 0.17
N SER A 176 20.84 -2.09 1.10
CA SER A 176 22.01 -1.93 1.98
C SER A 176 22.28 -3.11 2.92
N GLN A 177 21.26 -3.90 3.25
CA GLN A 177 21.36 -5.03 4.19
C GLN A 177 21.19 -6.40 3.52
N LEU A 178 21.11 -6.43 2.20
CA LEU A 178 21.05 -7.70 1.48
C LEU A 178 22.39 -8.43 1.53
N GLN A 179 22.33 -9.76 1.56
CA GLN A 179 23.54 -10.58 1.55
C GLN A 179 24.17 -10.59 0.16
N ASP A 180 25.51 -10.46 0.11
CA ASP A 180 26.25 -10.54 -1.14
C ASP A 180 25.94 -11.83 -1.91
N GLY A 181 25.62 -11.70 -3.20
CA GLY A 181 25.28 -12.82 -4.08
C GLY A 181 23.83 -13.28 -3.99
N ALA A 182 22.96 -12.61 -3.24
CA ALA A 182 21.52 -12.85 -3.34
C ALA A 182 21.02 -12.44 -4.73
N GLU A 183 20.17 -13.26 -5.33
CA GLU A 183 19.57 -12.99 -6.64
C GLU A 183 18.07 -13.29 -6.59
N PHE A 184 17.27 -12.38 -7.16
CA PHE A 184 15.82 -12.46 -7.15
C PHE A 184 15.26 -12.64 -8.56
N ASP A 185 14.13 -13.33 -8.65
CA ASP A 185 13.35 -13.44 -9.89
C ASP A 185 12.49 -12.20 -10.13
N LEU A 186 12.14 -11.50 -9.04
CA LEU A 186 11.33 -10.30 -9.07
C LEU A 186 11.76 -9.32 -7.97
N ILE A 187 11.95 -8.06 -8.34
CA ILE A 187 11.97 -6.94 -7.39
C ILE A 187 10.66 -6.18 -7.54
N VAL A 188 10.00 -5.85 -6.44
CA VAL A 188 8.74 -5.11 -6.45
C VAL A 188 8.81 -3.98 -5.43
N SER A 189 8.23 -2.81 -5.77
CA SER A 189 8.16 -1.67 -4.84
C SER A 189 7.02 -0.72 -5.20
N ASN A 190 6.39 -0.17 -4.17
CA ASN A 190 5.64 1.08 -4.25
C ASN A 190 6.45 2.14 -3.48
N PRO A 191 7.45 2.76 -4.12
CA PRO A 191 8.36 3.67 -3.45
C PRO A 191 7.73 5.06 -3.25
N PRO A 192 8.29 5.92 -2.39
CA PRO A 192 7.86 7.30 -2.30
C PRO A 192 8.17 8.04 -3.62
N TYR A 193 7.12 8.67 -4.20
CA TYR A 193 7.20 9.29 -5.52
C TYR A 193 6.67 10.74 -5.57
N ILE A 194 6.29 11.31 -4.44
CA ILE A 194 5.73 12.67 -4.42
C ILE A 194 6.87 13.67 -4.35
N PRO A 195 6.92 14.67 -5.26
CA PRO A 195 7.88 15.76 -5.13
C PRO A 195 7.76 16.45 -3.77
N SER A 196 8.90 16.70 -3.10
CA SER A 196 8.93 17.29 -1.74
C SER A 196 8.09 18.57 -1.62
N GLY A 197 8.07 19.41 -2.68
CA GLY A 197 7.31 20.65 -2.72
C GLY A 197 5.78 20.47 -2.84
N GLU A 198 5.31 19.28 -3.23
CA GLU A 198 3.90 19.00 -3.42
C GLU A 198 3.24 18.40 -2.18
N ILE A 199 4.01 17.88 -1.23
CA ILE A 199 3.49 17.20 -0.03
C ILE A 199 2.51 18.08 0.74
N GLU A 200 2.80 19.38 0.87
CA GLU A 200 1.94 20.33 1.58
C GLU A 200 0.58 20.57 0.88
N THR A 201 0.45 20.20 -0.37
CA THR A 201 -0.79 20.33 -1.16
C THR A 201 -1.69 19.10 -1.11
N LEU A 202 -1.20 18.00 -0.54
CA LEU A 202 -1.94 16.75 -0.44
C LEU A 202 -3.18 16.88 0.44
N ALA A 203 -4.12 15.96 0.24
CA ALA A 203 -5.26 15.83 1.13
C ALA A 203 -4.78 15.66 2.59
N PRO A 204 -5.44 16.32 3.57
CA PRO A 204 -5.02 16.28 4.96
C PRO A 204 -4.84 14.88 5.52
N GLU A 205 -5.65 13.91 5.05
CA GLU A 205 -5.55 12.49 5.42
C GLU A 205 -4.16 11.91 5.12
N VAL A 206 -3.57 12.31 4.00
CA VAL A 206 -2.24 11.84 3.55
C VAL A 206 -1.16 12.69 4.20
N ARG A 207 -1.25 14.02 4.02
CA ARG A 207 -0.23 14.97 4.47
C ARG A 207 0.06 14.89 5.97
N ASP A 208 -0.99 14.80 6.79
CA ASP A 208 -0.88 14.95 8.25
C ASP A 208 -0.83 13.60 8.98
N HIS A 209 -1.10 12.48 8.29
CA HIS A 209 -1.27 11.18 8.94
C HIS A 209 -0.43 10.05 8.35
N ASP A 210 -0.10 10.07 7.06
CA ASP A 210 0.83 9.08 6.50
C ASP A 210 2.29 9.50 6.80
N PRO A 211 3.21 8.55 7.00
CA PRO A 211 4.62 8.88 7.27
C PRO A 211 5.24 9.64 6.09
N ARG A 212 5.90 10.78 6.38
CA ARG A 212 6.53 11.59 5.33
C ARG A 212 7.53 10.77 4.50
N ALA A 213 8.28 9.88 5.13
CA ALA A 213 9.25 9.01 4.43
C ALA A 213 8.60 8.09 3.40
N ALA A 214 7.31 7.74 3.56
CA ALA A 214 6.55 6.95 2.60
C ALA A 214 5.97 7.77 1.44
N LEU A 215 6.10 9.11 1.48
CA LEU A 215 5.54 10.03 0.50
C LEU A 215 6.63 10.76 -0.31
N ASP A 216 7.70 11.21 0.36
CA ASP A 216 8.70 12.14 -0.16
C ASP A 216 9.71 11.43 -1.08
N GLY A 217 9.52 11.58 -2.38
CA GLY A 217 10.41 11.06 -3.43
C GLY A 217 11.56 12.01 -3.81
N GLY A 218 11.81 13.06 -3.02
CA GLY A 218 12.84 14.05 -3.31
C GLY A 218 12.33 15.25 -4.13
N PRO A 219 13.21 16.10 -4.63
CA PRO A 219 12.85 17.37 -5.28
C PRO A 219 11.88 17.23 -6.46
N ASP A 220 12.01 16.17 -7.25
CA ASP A 220 11.19 15.85 -8.42
C ASP A 220 10.39 14.54 -8.30
N GLY A 221 10.45 13.89 -7.11
CA GLY A 221 9.75 12.64 -6.84
C GLY A 221 10.41 11.40 -7.45
N LEU A 222 11.67 11.48 -7.89
CA LEU A 222 12.32 10.42 -8.66
C LEU A 222 13.60 9.85 -8.01
N ASP A 223 14.00 10.34 -6.83
CA ASP A 223 15.27 9.95 -6.22
C ASP A 223 15.35 8.45 -5.92
N PHE A 224 14.25 7.87 -5.48
CA PHE A 224 14.19 6.44 -5.19
C PHE A 224 14.34 5.59 -6.46
N TYR A 225 13.73 6.03 -7.56
CA TYR A 225 13.86 5.33 -8.85
C TYR A 225 15.26 5.39 -9.41
N ARG A 226 16.00 6.50 -9.23
CA ARG A 226 17.42 6.59 -9.59
C ARG A 226 18.24 5.55 -8.83
N THR A 227 18.02 5.44 -7.50
CA THR A 227 18.67 4.43 -6.67
C THR A 227 18.36 3.00 -7.16
N LEU A 228 17.10 2.71 -7.46
CA LEU A 228 16.69 1.41 -7.97
C LEU A 228 17.29 1.10 -9.35
N ALA A 229 17.35 2.08 -10.24
CA ALA A 229 17.92 1.91 -11.56
C ALA A 229 19.44 1.69 -11.52
N GLU A 230 20.17 2.42 -10.66
CA GLU A 230 21.61 2.31 -10.52
C GLU A 230 22.06 0.99 -9.88
N HIS A 231 21.32 0.49 -8.91
CA HIS A 231 21.78 -0.60 -8.05
C HIS A 231 20.96 -1.90 -8.17
N GLY A 232 19.78 -1.86 -8.78
CA GLY A 232 18.87 -3.00 -8.77
C GLY A 232 19.27 -4.17 -9.64
N ALA A 233 20.00 -3.92 -10.75
CA ALA A 233 20.30 -4.96 -11.74
C ALA A 233 21.16 -6.11 -11.19
N ILE A 234 22.08 -5.82 -10.27
CA ILE A 234 22.96 -6.83 -9.66
C ILE A 234 22.24 -7.80 -8.73
N TRP A 235 21.01 -7.48 -8.30
CA TRP A 235 20.17 -8.29 -7.43
C TRP A 235 19.16 -9.12 -8.21
N LEU A 236 19.12 -8.98 -9.53
CA LEU A 236 18.20 -9.76 -10.38
C LEU A 236 18.94 -10.89 -11.09
N ARG A 237 18.27 -12.03 -11.14
CA ARG A 237 18.64 -13.09 -12.09
C ARG A 237 18.57 -12.58 -13.53
N PRO A 238 19.30 -13.18 -14.48
CA PRO A 238 19.28 -12.71 -15.88
C PRO A 238 17.88 -12.64 -16.51
N THR A 239 16.95 -13.47 -16.05
CA THR A 239 15.54 -13.47 -16.49
C THR A 239 14.59 -12.74 -15.54
N GLY A 240 15.13 -12.14 -14.48
CA GLY A 240 14.39 -11.42 -13.48
C GLY A 240 13.84 -10.09 -14.01
N SER A 241 12.93 -9.51 -13.27
CA SER A 241 12.35 -8.21 -13.61
C SER A 241 12.10 -7.36 -12.35
N MET A 242 12.02 -6.05 -12.54
CA MET A 242 11.61 -5.11 -11.50
C MET A 242 10.28 -4.48 -11.89
N MET A 243 9.34 -4.43 -10.95
CA MET A 243 8.00 -3.86 -11.12
C MET A 243 7.78 -2.77 -10.08
N LEU A 244 7.51 -1.55 -10.52
CA LEU A 244 7.43 -0.38 -9.66
C LEU A 244 6.13 0.37 -9.91
N GLU A 245 5.45 0.77 -8.83
CA GLU A 245 4.40 1.79 -8.88
C GLU A 245 5.02 3.17 -8.99
N PHE A 246 4.33 4.12 -9.67
CA PHE A 246 4.79 5.50 -9.79
C PHE A 246 3.63 6.51 -9.86
N GLY A 247 3.94 7.78 -9.66
CA GLY A 247 3.01 8.89 -9.68
C GLY A 247 2.57 9.30 -11.08
N ASP A 248 1.42 9.98 -11.16
CA ASP A 248 0.86 10.47 -12.42
C ASP A 248 1.86 11.38 -13.16
N GLY A 249 2.02 11.14 -14.46
CA GLY A 249 2.91 11.92 -15.33
C GLY A 249 4.39 11.59 -15.26
N GLN A 250 4.85 10.67 -14.39
CA GLN A 250 6.28 10.34 -14.23
C GLN A 250 6.81 9.34 -15.27
N ALA A 251 5.94 8.66 -16.03
CA ALA A 251 6.35 7.61 -16.97
C ALA A 251 7.45 8.01 -17.98
N PRO A 252 7.44 9.20 -18.60
CA PRO A 252 8.52 9.61 -19.52
C PRO A 252 9.89 9.69 -18.85
N ALA A 253 9.95 10.30 -17.66
CA ALA A 253 11.20 10.46 -16.91
C ALA A 253 11.72 9.10 -16.39
N LEU A 254 10.84 8.22 -15.93
CA LEU A 254 11.21 6.86 -15.53
C LEU A 254 11.77 6.05 -16.69
N ARG A 255 11.17 6.14 -17.87
CA ARG A 255 11.69 5.49 -19.07
C ARG A 255 13.12 5.95 -19.39
N GLU A 256 13.38 7.25 -19.29
CA GLU A 256 14.73 7.82 -19.50
C GLU A 256 15.70 7.29 -18.43
N ILE A 257 15.40 7.40 -17.14
CA ILE A 257 16.24 6.95 -16.03
C ILE A 257 16.63 5.47 -16.21
N PHE A 258 15.67 4.59 -16.43
CA PHE A 258 15.95 3.16 -16.56
C PHE A 258 16.73 2.84 -17.84
N THR A 259 16.41 3.49 -18.97
CA THR A 259 17.15 3.29 -20.23
C THR A 259 18.60 3.75 -20.12
N ASP A 260 18.86 4.90 -19.50
CA ASP A 260 20.20 5.46 -19.29
C ASP A 260 21.06 4.58 -18.37
N CYS A 261 20.43 3.89 -17.42
CA CYS A 261 21.08 2.89 -16.56
C CYS A 261 21.21 1.50 -17.22
N GLY A 262 20.85 1.36 -18.50
CA GLY A 262 21.04 0.12 -19.26
C GLY A 262 19.92 -0.91 -19.09
N TRP A 263 18.75 -0.52 -18.58
CA TRP A 263 17.59 -1.41 -18.47
C TRP A 263 16.78 -1.46 -19.77
N ILE A 264 16.08 -2.56 -19.97
CA ILE A 264 15.01 -2.68 -20.95
C ILE A 264 13.69 -2.33 -20.26
N VAL A 265 12.95 -1.37 -20.81
CA VAL A 265 11.59 -1.07 -20.37
C VAL A 265 10.63 -2.01 -21.10
N ASP A 266 10.20 -3.07 -20.42
CA ASP A 266 9.34 -4.11 -20.99
C ASP A 266 7.90 -3.62 -21.19
N ALA A 267 7.37 -2.88 -20.20
CA ALA A 267 6.02 -2.34 -20.25
C ALA A 267 5.84 -1.11 -19.33
N ILE A 268 4.86 -0.30 -19.67
CA ILE A 268 4.21 0.64 -18.76
C ILE A 268 2.73 0.26 -18.72
N GLU A 269 2.27 -0.16 -17.55
CA GLU A 269 0.92 -0.63 -17.33
C GLU A 269 0.06 0.46 -16.70
N ARG A 270 -1.27 0.36 -16.91
CA ARG A 270 -2.24 1.34 -16.46
C ARG A 270 -3.07 0.81 -15.29
N ASP A 271 -3.53 1.72 -14.45
CA ASP A 271 -4.51 1.42 -13.40
C ASP A 271 -5.95 1.32 -13.99
N LEU A 272 -6.91 1.00 -13.13
CA LEU A 272 -8.32 0.89 -13.52
C LEU A 272 -8.96 2.21 -13.96
N SER A 273 -8.27 3.33 -13.73
CA SER A 273 -8.67 4.67 -14.19
C SER A 273 -7.98 5.08 -15.49
N ASP A 274 -7.31 4.14 -16.17
CA ASP A 274 -6.55 4.34 -17.41
C ASP A 274 -5.36 5.30 -17.30
N ARG A 275 -4.78 5.45 -16.08
CA ARG A 275 -3.56 6.23 -15.85
C ARG A 275 -2.36 5.31 -15.84
N GLU A 276 -1.26 5.74 -16.46
CA GLU A 276 0.03 5.04 -16.36
C GLU A 276 0.46 5.01 -14.89
N ARG A 277 0.72 3.81 -14.37
CA ARG A 277 0.93 3.60 -12.93
C ARG A 277 2.04 2.64 -12.59
N PHE A 278 2.38 1.74 -13.49
CA PHE A 278 3.39 0.72 -13.20
C PHE A 278 4.42 0.65 -14.33
N ILE A 279 5.70 0.61 -13.97
CA ILE A 279 6.78 0.34 -14.92
C ILE A 279 7.34 -1.06 -14.64
N ILE A 280 7.56 -1.82 -15.71
CA ILE A 280 8.19 -3.14 -15.68
C ILE A 280 9.47 -3.04 -16.48
N VAL A 281 10.58 -3.39 -15.83
CA VAL A 281 11.91 -3.33 -16.44
C VAL A 281 12.67 -4.62 -16.20
N SER A 282 13.55 -4.99 -17.13
CA SER A 282 14.47 -6.12 -17.00
C SER A 282 15.91 -5.71 -17.27
N PRO A 283 16.91 -6.39 -16.68
CA PRO A 283 18.30 -6.15 -17.00
C PRO A 283 18.56 -6.39 -18.49
N ASN A 284 19.36 -5.51 -19.14
CA ASN A 284 19.81 -5.77 -20.49
C ASN A 284 20.85 -6.91 -20.47
N PRO A 285 20.57 -8.04 -21.12
CA PRO A 285 21.57 -9.11 -21.22
C PRO A 285 22.80 -8.58 -21.96
N ALA A 286 23.97 -8.56 -21.27
CA ALA A 286 25.23 -8.12 -21.83
C ALA A 286 25.73 -9.03 -22.95
#